data_064265fa3dbbe4f15f6d716247427695
#
_entry.id   064265fa3dbbe4f15f6d716247427695
#
_cell.length_a   1.000
_cell.length_b   1.000
_cell.length_c   1.000
_cell.angle_alpha   90.00
_cell.angle_beta   90.00
_cell.angle_gamma   90.00
#
_symmetry.space_group_name_H-M   'P 1'
#
loop_
_entity.id
_entity.type
_entity.pdbx_description
1 polymer ?
#
loop_
_entity_poly.entity_id
_entity_poly.type
_entity_poly.pdbx_seq_one_letter_code
_entity_poly.pdbx_strand_id
1 'polypeptide(L)'
;EGLLCFDENGKFLRTYEISLDINASDSYKVNCIQNIDGDIWIGAGNNLLSRLDERTDAMDNYSGSAFNFGAVHCLLKYTDKELLVGTDNGLYLFNQNTNTFQRTDNPTDPRSLSDQTINGMMWDAEGALWVLTNLGGVNYMSKQTKHFDYYSPAYLAGVSGAGKVVAPFCENKDGNIWIGTQSGLYFFHAATRELSPYPIGGHDNQKYDIRSLLLDGDHLWIGTYAKGIRVVNLRTGAVKVYTHSRGIPYTICSNDVLCFYRGRNGEIYVGTSWGLCRYDAAKDNFMPIINIGSMISITDMHEDMYNHLWIATSSSGVFTYNTINGHYKNYQHEREDSTTITSNSIITLFEDVKGTMWFGTNGGGLCSFDAKEKRFIEFDPHNTLLPNKVIYAIEQDQGGDFWVSSNAGIFKINPVTKDHFRQFTINDGLQGNQFIARSSLKSSEGKLYFGGINGFNVFQPEQFVDNKYIPPVYVTDIRLPYQTDEQEVKKLLQLDKPLYMADKVTLSYENNSFSIRFVALSFEDPGKNRYSYILRGVDKEWILNTDNNMASYTNLPPGEYLFEVRGSNNDRQWNENTTTLKVVITPPWWRSTF
;
A
#
# COMPACT_ATOMS: atom_id res chain seq x y z
N GLU A 1 -18.29 25.22 -41.68
CA GLU A 1 -17.50 24.06 -41.35
C GLU A 1 -18.20 23.29 -40.23
N GLY A 2 -18.33 21.99 -40.35
CA GLY A 2 -19.12 21.19 -39.45
C GLY A 2 -18.87 19.70 -39.69
N LEU A 3 -19.80 18.86 -39.28
CA LEU A 3 -19.74 17.42 -39.49
C LEU A 3 -20.38 17.05 -40.85
N LEU A 4 -19.64 16.38 -41.70
CA LEU A 4 -20.15 15.86 -42.99
C LEU A 4 -20.64 14.43 -42.83
N CYS A 5 -21.86 14.17 -43.31
CA CYS A 5 -22.43 12.83 -43.31
C CYS A 5 -22.40 12.24 -44.72
N PHE A 6 -21.95 10.98 -44.82
CA PHE A 6 -21.91 10.19 -46.06
C PHE A 6 -22.65 8.86 -45.85
N ASP A 7 -23.22 8.31 -46.92
CA ASP A 7 -23.75 6.94 -46.88
C ASP A 7 -22.62 5.88 -46.93
N GLU A 8 -22.97 4.61 -46.79
CA GLU A 8 -22.05 3.46 -46.84
C GLU A 8 -21.25 3.34 -48.16
N ASN A 9 -21.72 3.99 -49.23
CA ASN A 9 -21.08 4.01 -50.55
C ASN A 9 -20.21 5.29 -50.73
N GLY A 10 -20.09 6.15 -49.73
CA GLY A 10 -19.31 7.38 -49.76
C GLY A 10 -20.01 8.54 -50.45
N LYS A 11 -21.35 8.48 -50.70
CA LYS A 11 -22.11 9.59 -51.26
C LYS A 11 -22.48 10.58 -50.16
N PHE A 12 -22.19 11.83 -50.38
CA PHE A 12 -22.55 12.92 -49.47
C PHE A 12 -24.07 12.99 -49.27
N LEU A 13 -24.50 13.05 -48.01
CA LEU A 13 -25.90 13.15 -47.60
C LEU A 13 -26.21 14.59 -47.13
N ARG A 14 -25.47 15.08 -46.14
CA ARG A 14 -25.72 16.41 -45.54
C ARG A 14 -24.55 16.88 -44.67
N THR A 15 -24.65 18.16 -44.25
CA THR A 15 -23.75 18.77 -43.29
C THR A 15 -24.52 19.15 -42.03
N TYR A 16 -23.94 18.87 -40.87
CA TYR A 16 -24.40 19.38 -39.58
C TYR A 16 -23.52 20.57 -39.19
N GLU A 17 -24.13 21.72 -38.96
CA GLU A 17 -23.43 22.90 -38.48
C GLU A 17 -23.21 22.81 -36.98
N ILE A 18 -21.96 23.04 -36.54
CA ILE A 18 -21.56 23.05 -35.14
C ILE A 18 -21.23 24.48 -34.77
N SER A 19 -22.16 25.18 -34.11
CA SER A 19 -22.01 26.57 -33.73
C SER A 19 -22.95 26.90 -32.57
N LEU A 20 -22.50 27.75 -31.63
CA LEU A 20 -23.34 28.33 -30.57
C LEU A 20 -24.06 29.61 -31.01
N ASP A 21 -23.56 30.30 -32.06
CA ASP A 21 -24.11 31.54 -32.55
C ASP A 21 -24.07 31.57 -34.09
N ILE A 22 -25.23 31.83 -34.71
CA ILE A 22 -25.42 31.84 -36.16
C ILE A 22 -24.61 32.98 -36.82
N ASN A 23 -24.15 33.96 -36.06
CA ASN A 23 -23.42 35.13 -36.52
C ASN A 23 -21.91 35.12 -36.22
N ALA A 24 -21.37 34.08 -35.61
CA ALA A 24 -19.95 33.99 -35.30
C ALA A 24 -19.15 33.54 -36.53
N SER A 25 -18.22 34.39 -36.98
CA SER A 25 -17.29 34.09 -38.09
C SER A 25 -16.19 33.07 -37.69
N ASP A 26 -16.17 32.63 -36.46
CA ASP A 26 -15.15 31.69 -35.94
C ASP A 26 -15.61 30.25 -36.17
N SER A 27 -14.94 29.59 -37.10
CA SER A 27 -15.15 28.17 -37.39
C SER A 27 -14.77 27.33 -36.18
N TYR A 28 -15.73 26.58 -35.67
CA TYR A 28 -15.48 25.57 -34.62
C TYR A 28 -14.80 24.34 -35.27
N LYS A 29 -13.51 24.20 -35.03
CA LYS A 29 -12.76 23.03 -35.49
C LYS A 29 -13.19 21.82 -34.70
N VAL A 30 -13.69 20.78 -35.38
CA VAL A 30 -13.97 19.45 -34.78
C VAL A 30 -12.63 18.75 -34.50
N ASN A 31 -12.40 18.37 -33.25
CA ASN A 31 -11.18 17.69 -32.84
C ASN A 31 -11.42 16.20 -32.57
N CYS A 32 -12.61 15.81 -32.11
CA CYS A 32 -12.96 14.43 -31.89
C CYS A 32 -14.44 14.14 -32.15
N ILE A 33 -14.71 12.91 -32.53
CA ILE A 33 -16.06 12.35 -32.72
C ILE A 33 -16.08 10.98 -32.06
N GLN A 34 -17.09 10.71 -31.23
CA GLN A 34 -17.24 9.45 -30.54
C GLN A 34 -18.71 8.99 -30.55
N ASN A 35 -18.97 7.76 -30.98
CA ASN A 35 -20.28 7.14 -30.79
C ASN A 35 -20.35 6.59 -29.36
N ILE A 36 -21.33 7.06 -28.58
CA ILE A 36 -21.57 6.63 -27.20
C ILE A 36 -23.05 6.33 -27.06
N ASP A 37 -23.37 5.05 -26.84
CA ASP A 37 -24.74 4.53 -26.67
C ASP A 37 -25.71 4.84 -27.81
N GLY A 38 -25.21 5.01 -29.03
CA GLY A 38 -25.98 5.30 -30.24
C GLY A 38 -26.16 6.79 -30.52
N ASP A 39 -25.62 7.68 -29.70
CA ASP A 39 -25.53 9.10 -29.97
C ASP A 39 -24.11 9.49 -30.43
N ILE A 40 -23.99 10.40 -31.37
CA ILE A 40 -22.71 10.92 -31.82
C ILE A 40 -22.33 12.14 -31.00
N TRP A 41 -21.29 12.01 -30.20
CA TRP A 41 -20.72 13.08 -29.42
C TRP A 41 -19.54 13.73 -30.15
N ILE A 42 -19.48 15.05 -30.16
CA ILE A 42 -18.54 15.84 -30.93
C ILE A 42 -17.84 16.82 -30.01
N GLY A 43 -16.53 16.74 -29.95
CA GLY A 43 -15.67 17.72 -29.25
C GLY A 43 -15.11 18.70 -30.25
N ALA A 44 -15.28 20.00 -29.97
CA ALA A 44 -14.82 21.08 -30.84
C ALA A 44 -14.02 22.15 -30.09
N GLY A 45 -13.49 23.12 -30.81
CA GLY A 45 -12.87 24.31 -30.26
C GLY A 45 -13.85 25.19 -29.48
N ASN A 46 -13.33 26.25 -28.82
CA ASN A 46 -14.13 27.31 -28.18
C ASN A 46 -15.13 26.83 -27.12
N ASN A 47 -14.70 25.90 -26.25
CA ASN A 47 -15.51 25.36 -25.13
C ASN A 47 -16.79 24.61 -25.58
N LEU A 48 -16.77 23.93 -26.71
CA LEU A 48 -17.97 23.34 -27.28
C LEU A 48 -17.92 21.78 -27.22
N LEU A 49 -18.94 21.22 -26.60
CA LEU A 49 -19.33 19.82 -26.67
C LEU A 49 -20.69 19.76 -27.35
N SER A 50 -20.87 18.89 -28.35
CA SER A 50 -22.15 18.74 -29.05
C SER A 50 -22.56 17.25 -29.05
N ARG A 51 -23.87 17.00 -29.06
CA ARG A 51 -24.49 15.69 -29.20
C ARG A 51 -25.45 15.68 -30.38
N LEU A 52 -25.27 14.76 -31.27
CA LEU A 52 -26.21 14.44 -32.33
C LEU A 52 -26.99 13.18 -31.97
N ASP A 53 -28.28 13.30 -31.73
CA ASP A 53 -29.18 12.17 -31.55
C ASP A 53 -29.52 11.58 -32.93
N GLU A 54 -29.00 10.39 -33.23
CA GLU A 54 -29.21 9.72 -34.53
C GLU A 54 -30.68 9.39 -34.83
N ARG A 55 -31.53 9.28 -33.80
CA ARG A 55 -32.96 8.90 -33.99
C ARG A 55 -33.82 10.10 -34.34
N THR A 56 -33.54 11.24 -33.73
CA THR A 56 -34.30 12.48 -33.92
C THR A 56 -33.64 13.43 -34.89
N ASP A 57 -32.36 13.21 -35.23
CA ASP A 57 -31.53 14.08 -36.06
C ASP A 57 -31.34 15.46 -35.47
N ALA A 58 -31.50 15.57 -34.15
CA ALA A 58 -31.34 16.83 -33.41
C ALA A 58 -29.90 17.00 -32.91
N MET A 59 -29.40 18.21 -32.98
CA MET A 59 -28.09 18.63 -32.47
C MET A 59 -28.27 19.45 -31.19
N ASP A 60 -27.78 18.92 -30.06
CA ASP A 60 -27.69 19.63 -28.78
C ASP A 60 -26.27 20.16 -28.59
N ASN A 61 -26.15 21.42 -28.20
CA ASN A 61 -24.86 22.07 -27.94
C ASN A 61 -24.72 22.43 -26.47
N TYR A 62 -23.60 22.06 -25.89
CA TYR A 62 -23.26 22.30 -24.48
C TYR A 62 -22.01 23.16 -24.41
N SER A 63 -22.08 24.30 -23.76
CA SER A 63 -20.93 25.18 -23.54
C SER A 63 -20.68 25.36 -22.06
N GLY A 64 -19.43 25.33 -21.66
CA GLY A 64 -19.03 25.62 -20.29
C GLY A 64 -18.99 27.14 -20.04
N SER A 65 -20.13 27.85 -20.05
CA SER A 65 -20.15 29.30 -19.82
C SER A 65 -19.53 29.74 -18.48
N ALA A 66 -19.50 28.85 -17.48
CA ALA A 66 -18.83 29.06 -16.20
C ALA A 66 -17.36 28.60 -16.19
N PHE A 67 -16.90 27.86 -17.21
CA PHE A 67 -15.56 27.27 -17.26
C PHE A 67 -14.96 27.51 -18.66
N ASN A 68 -13.78 28.09 -18.70
CA ASN A 68 -13.00 28.18 -19.94
C ASN A 68 -12.11 26.91 -20.03
N PHE A 69 -12.66 25.82 -20.57
CA PHE A 69 -11.89 24.57 -20.73
C PHE A 69 -11.13 24.51 -22.07
N GLY A 70 -11.30 25.47 -22.96
CA GLY A 70 -10.63 25.51 -24.27
C GLY A 70 -11.23 24.51 -25.26
N ALA A 71 -10.41 23.93 -26.10
CA ALA A 71 -10.86 22.92 -27.05
C ALA A 71 -11.05 21.58 -26.40
N VAL A 72 -12.08 20.82 -26.82
CA VAL A 72 -12.30 19.43 -26.46
C VAL A 72 -11.54 18.55 -27.43
N HIS A 73 -10.64 17.69 -26.93
CA HIS A 73 -9.77 16.83 -27.73
C HIS A 73 -10.19 15.37 -27.74
N CYS A 74 -10.78 14.89 -26.66
CA CYS A 74 -11.20 13.51 -26.53
C CYS A 74 -12.38 13.34 -25.57
N LEU A 75 -13.15 12.29 -25.78
CA LEU A 75 -14.35 11.95 -25.03
C LEU A 75 -14.27 10.47 -24.64
N LEU A 76 -14.75 10.16 -23.44
CA LEU A 76 -14.81 8.78 -22.97
C LEU A 76 -16.02 8.59 -22.06
N LYS A 77 -16.79 7.52 -22.28
CA LYS A 77 -17.90 7.15 -21.39
C LYS A 77 -17.37 6.83 -20.00
N TYR A 78 -17.94 7.49 -18.96
CA TYR A 78 -17.62 7.22 -17.56
C TYR A 78 -18.69 6.35 -16.89
N THR A 79 -19.94 6.82 -16.95
CA THR A 79 -21.13 6.07 -16.54
C THR A 79 -22.19 6.17 -17.63
N ASP A 80 -23.37 5.58 -17.44
CA ASP A 80 -24.49 5.74 -18.40
C ASP A 80 -25.01 7.18 -18.53
N LYS A 81 -24.62 8.05 -17.61
CA LYS A 81 -25.07 9.45 -17.53
C LYS A 81 -23.95 10.47 -17.52
N GLU A 82 -22.72 10.03 -17.58
CA GLU A 82 -21.56 10.89 -17.41
C GLU A 82 -20.47 10.58 -18.42
N LEU A 83 -19.86 11.63 -18.97
CA LEU A 83 -18.75 11.56 -19.90
C LEU A 83 -17.52 12.22 -19.31
N LEU A 84 -16.36 11.61 -19.50
CA LEU A 84 -15.08 12.27 -19.33
C LEU A 84 -14.78 13.08 -20.58
N VAL A 85 -14.42 14.35 -20.38
CA VAL A 85 -14.13 15.33 -21.43
C VAL A 85 -12.70 15.81 -21.24
N GLY A 86 -11.81 15.41 -22.12
CA GLY A 86 -10.41 15.84 -22.15
C GLY A 86 -10.24 17.11 -22.97
N THR A 87 -9.63 18.13 -22.37
CA THR A 87 -9.60 19.50 -22.92
C THR A 87 -8.20 20.11 -22.89
N ASP A 88 -8.06 21.37 -23.39
CA ASP A 88 -6.83 22.15 -23.22
C ASP A 88 -6.51 22.48 -21.76
N ASN A 89 -7.54 22.61 -20.93
CA ASN A 89 -7.41 23.14 -19.57
C ASN A 89 -7.84 22.15 -18.49
N GLY A 90 -7.68 20.85 -18.73
CA GLY A 90 -7.92 19.80 -17.73
C GLY A 90 -8.91 18.73 -18.16
N LEU A 91 -9.21 17.86 -17.19
CA LEU A 91 -10.15 16.78 -17.31
C LEU A 91 -11.47 17.15 -16.63
N TYR A 92 -12.56 17.06 -17.38
CA TYR A 92 -13.90 17.39 -16.89
C TYR A 92 -14.81 16.18 -16.92
N LEU A 93 -15.72 16.11 -15.96
CA LEU A 93 -16.86 15.21 -15.95
C LEU A 93 -18.10 15.98 -16.39
N PHE A 94 -18.71 15.57 -17.48
CA PHE A 94 -19.97 16.12 -17.97
C PHE A 94 -21.13 15.23 -17.55
N ASN A 95 -22.09 15.80 -16.82
CA ASN A 95 -23.30 15.08 -16.42
C ASN A 95 -24.45 15.40 -17.39
N GLN A 96 -24.92 14.38 -18.10
CA GLN A 96 -25.94 14.51 -19.15
C GLN A 96 -27.34 14.85 -18.61
N ASN A 97 -27.65 14.57 -17.33
CA ASN A 97 -28.95 14.88 -16.75
C ASN A 97 -29.05 16.35 -16.33
N THR A 98 -27.96 16.92 -15.86
CA THR A 98 -27.92 18.30 -15.33
C THR A 98 -27.30 19.27 -16.32
N ASN A 99 -26.70 18.78 -17.40
CA ASN A 99 -25.93 19.54 -18.39
C ASN A 99 -24.82 20.38 -17.76
N THR A 100 -24.14 19.82 -16.75
CA THR A 100 -23.09 20.51 -15.99
C THR A 100 -21.75 19.86 -16.19
N PHE A 101 -20.71 20.70 -16.21
CA PHE A 101 -19.31 20.27 -16.21
C PHE A 101 -18.72 20.40 -14.80
N GLN A 102 -17.97 19.41 -14.36
CA GLN A 102 -17.20 19.45 -13.13
C GLN A 102 -15.75 19.10 -13.43
N ARG A 103 -14.80 19.96 -13.04
CA ARG A 103 -13.38 19.66 -13.17
C ARG A 103 -12.98 18.53 -12.20
N THR A 104 -12.27 17.53 -12.69
CA THR A 104 -11.85 16.35 -11.88
C THR A 104 -10.37 16.38 -11.49
N ASP A 105 -9.53 17.11 -12.23
CA ASP A 105 -8.12 17.30 -11.91
C ASP A 105 -7.89 18.52 -11.00
N ASN A 106 -6.77 18.51 -10.27
CA ASN A 106 -6.34 19.62 -9.44
C ASN A 106 -4.92 20.06 -9.87
N PRO A 107 -4.78 21.18 -10.61
CA PRO A 107 -3.48 21.60 -11.12
C PRO A 107 -2.47 22.03 -10.04
N THR A 108 -2.92 22.22 -8.78
CA THR A 108 -2.04 22.55 -7.66
C THR A 108 -1.57 21.32 -6.87
N ASP A 109 -2.16 20.15 -7.10
CA ASP A 109 -1.74 18.90 -6.48
C ASP A 109 -0.73 18.18 -7.39
N PRO A 110 0.53 18.02 -6.96
CA PRO A 110 1.55 17.32 -7.76
C PRO A 110 1.25 15.83 -8.02
N ARG A 111 0.22 15.26 -7.35
CA ARG A 111 -0.26 13.90 -7.58
C ARG A 111 -1.42 13.84 -8.58
N SER A 112 -1.87 14.98 -9.09
CA SER A 112 -2.87 15.09 -10.13
C SER A 112 -2.24 14.83 -11.51
N LEU A 113 -2.93 15.21 -12.58
CA LEU A 113 -2.41 15.04 -13.95
C LEU A 113 -1.10 15.79 -14.16
N SER A 114 -0.19 15.17 -14.89
CA SER A 114 1.15 15.70 -15.19
C SER A 114 1.14 16.96 -16.10
N ASP A 115 0.03 17.18 -16.82
CA ASP A 115 -0.19 18.35 -17.67
C ASP A 115 -1.70 18.55 -17.86
N GLN A 116 -2.12 19.79 -18.14
CA GLN A 116 -3.54 20.15 -18.25
C GLN A 116 -4.14 19.83 -19.63
N THR A 117 -3.34 19.81 -20.69
CA THR A 117 -3.85 19.51 -22.05
C THR A 117 -3.96 18.01 -22.26
N ILE A 118 -5.19 17.53 -22.43
CA ILE A 118 -5.52 16.12 -22.56
C ILE A 118 -5.73 15.75 -24.03
N ASN A 119 -4.87 14.89 -24.56
CA ASN A 119 -4.92 14.49 -25.98
C ASN A 119 -5.68 13.19 -26.23
N GLY A 120 -5.80 12.33 -25.23
CA GLY A 120 -6.49 11.05 -25.38
C GLY A 120 -6.77 10.37 -24.04
N MET A 121 -7.77 9.50 -24.05
CA MET A 121 -8.16 8.71 -22.87
C MET A 121 -8.64 7.33 -23.30
N MET A 122 -8.41 6.33 -22.46
CA MET A 122 -8.96 4.99 -22.64
C MET A 122 -9.12 4.28 -21.30
N TRP A 123 -10.10 3.36 -21.25
CA TRP A 123 -10.16 2.34 -20.21
C TRP A 123 -9.37 1.12 -20.65
N ASP A 124 -8.58 0.55 -19.75
CA ASP A 124 -7.98 -0.75 -19.99
C ASP A 124 -8.91 -1.91 -19.57
N ALA A 125 -8.44 -3.13 -19.77
CA ALA A 125 -9.21 -4.32 -19.44
C ALA A 125 -9.36 -4.54 -17.90
N GLU A 126 -8.53 -3.92 -17.09
CA GLU A 126 -8.65 -3.91 -15.61
C GLU A 126 -9.68 -2.86 -15.16
N GLY A 127 -10.08 -1.95 -16.06
CA GLY A 127 -10.95 -0.82 -15.79
C GLY A 127 -10.23 0.38 -15.20
N ALA A 128 -8.91 0.48 -15.38
CA ALA A 128 -8.14 1.65 -15.06
C ALA A 128 -8.18 2.67 -16.20
N LEU A 129 -8.12 3.97 -15.85
CA LEU A 129 -8.12 5.07 -16.80
C LEU A 129 -6.70 5.47 -17.18
N TRP A 130 -6.43 5.46 -18.48
CA TRP A 130 -5.22 6.00 -19.07
C TRP A 130 -5.51 7.37 -19.68
N VAL A 131 -4.71 8.37 -19.32
CA VAL A 131 -4.86 9.74 -19.80
C VAL A 131 -3.56 10.18 -20.46
N LEU A 132 -3.61 10.47 -21.77
CA LEU A 132 -2.50 11.02 -22.52
C LEU A 132 -2.54 12.54 -22.43
N THR A 133 -1.47 13.14 -21.96
CA THR A 133 -1.30 14.59 -21.90
C THR A 133 -0.32 15.09 -22.96
N ASN A 134 -0.36 16.38 -23.27
CA ASN A 134 0.44 16.93 -24.36
C ASN A 134 1.95 16.90 -24.08
N LEU A 135 2.37 17.37 -22.91
CA LEU A 135 3.78 17.47 -22.52
C LEU A 135 4.14 16.60 -21.30
N GLY A 136 3.15 16.13 -20.55
CA GLY A 136 3.35 15.37 -19.32
C GLY A 136 3.43 13.85 -19.51
N GLY A 137 3.28 13.35 -20.75
CA GLY A 137 3.30 11.91 -21.05
C GLY A 137 1.99 11.20 -20.74
N VAL A 138 2.06 10.00 -20.15
CA VAL A 138 0.90 9.15 -19.90
C VAL A 138 0.65 9.08 -18.39
N ASN A 139 -0.58 9.36 -17.99
CA ASN A 139 -1.05 9.22 -16.62
C ASN A 139 -1.91 7.95 -16.51
N TYR A 140 -1.71 7.21 -15.44
CA TYR A 140 -2.47 6.00 -15.10
C TYR A 140 -3.25 6.23 -13.82
N MET A 141 -4.56 6.02 -13.86
CA MET A 141 -5.43 6.09 -12.71
C MET A 141 -6.08 4.73 -12.48
N SER A 142 -5.67 4.06 -11.43
CA SER A 142 -6.23 2.77 -11.03
C SER A 142 -7.73 2.85 -10.78
N LYS A 143 -8.45 1.79 -11.11
CA LYS A 143 -9.84 1.60 -10.68
C LYS A 143 -9.93 1.38 -9.18
N GLN A 144 -8.91 0.78 -8.58
CA GLN A 144 -8.85 0.59 -7.13
C GLN A 144 -8.57 1.92 -6.46
N THR A 145 -9.53 2.43 -5.73
CA THR A 145 -9.36 3.62 -4.91
C THR A 145 -8.24 3.37 -3.91
N LYS A 146 -7.28 4.30 -3.80
CA LYS A 146 -6.28 4.24 -2.73
C LYS A 146 -7.00 4.45 -1.40
N HIS A 147 -7.10 3.38 -0.61
CA HIS A 147 -7.86 3.39 0.64
C HIS A 147 -7.04 3.87 1.85
N PHE A 148 -5.79 4.30 1.64
CA PHE A 148 -4.94 4.85 2.69
C PHE A 148 -5.05 6.36 2.74
N ASP A 149 -5.77 6.88 3.74
CA ASP A 149 -5.67 8.30 4.08
C ASP A 149 -4.29 8.57 4.69
N TYR A 150 -3.61 9.61 4.24
CA TYR A 150 -2.29 10.01 4.70
C TYR A 150 -2.34 11.35 5.43
N TYR A 151 -1.74 11.39 6.61
CA TYR A 151 -1.65 12.58 7.45
C TYR A 151 -0.22 12.81 7.93
N SER A 152 0.24 14.07 7.87
CA SER A 152 1.54 14.47 8.42
C SER A 152 1.38 15.67 9.32
N PRO A 153 1.83 15.60 10.59
CA PRO A 153 1.82 16.75 11.49
C PRO A 153 2.59 17.95 10.95
N ALA A 154 3.64 17.71 10.16
CA ALA A 154 4.45 18.77 9.56
C ALA A 154 3.69 19.61 8.53
N TYR A 155 2.73 19.03 7.82
CA TYR A 155 1.94 19.72 6.79
C TYR A 155 0.63 20.28 7.34
N LEU A 156 -0.07 19.53 8.19
CA LEU A 156 -1.42 19.88 8.64
C LEU A 156 -1.44 20.91 9.75
N ALA A 157 -0.47 20.89 10.66
CA ALA A 157 -0.42 21.82 11.80
C ALA A 157 0.11 23.20 11.46
N GLY A 158 0.60 23.44 10.24
CA GLY A 158 1.18 24.74 9.83
C GLY A 158 2.38 25.19 10.67
N VAL A 159 2.90 24.31 11.53
CA VAL A 159 3.98 24.61 12.49
C VAL A 159 5.30 24.22 11.87
N SER A 160 6.12 25.22 11.56
CA SER A 160 7.50 24.99 11.13
C SER A 160 8.27 24.19 12.17
N GLY A 161 8.81 23.03 11.80
CA GLY A 161 9.57 22.13 12.66
C GLY A 161 8.73 21.13 13.47
N ALA A 162 7.46 20.92 13.13
CA ALA A 162 6.70 19.78 13.63
C ALA A 162 7.38 18.46 13.25
N GLY A 163 7.46 17.50 14.19
CA GLY A 163 8.07 16.20 13.96
C GLY A 163 7.25 15.39 12.95
N LYS A 164 7.94 14.82 11.98
CA LYS A 164 7.31 13.93 11.00
C LYS A 164 7.07 12.51 11.54
N VAL A 165 7.90 12.10 12.50
CA VAL A 165 7.86 10.76 13.07
C VAL A 165 6.72 10.65 14.05
N VAL A 166 5.80 9.72 13.76
CA VAL A 166 4.62 9.42 14.58
C VAL A 166 4.81 8.05 15.21
N ALA A 167 4.70 7.99 16.54
CA ALA A 167 4.88 6.75 17.28
C ALA A 167 3.58 6.32 18.01
N PRO A 168 3.24 6.79 19.24
CA PRO A 168 2.08 6.27 19.93
C PRO A 168 0.77 6.93 19.47
N PHE A 169 -0.27 6.12 19.50
CA PHE A 169 -1.67 6.55 19.36
C PHE A 169 -2.44 6.19 20.64
N CYS A 170 -3.47 6.97 20.94
CA CYS A 170 -4.39 6.68 22.03
C CYS A 170 -5.77 7.26 21.70
N GLU A 171 -6.80 6.41 21.63
CA GLU A 171 -8.18 6.84 21.38
C GLU A 171 -8.85 7.36 22.65
N ASN A 172 -9.64 8.43 22.52
CA ASN A 172 -10.51 8.90 23.59
C ASN A 172 -11.93 8.31 23.46
N LYS A 173 -12.81 8.62 24.41
CA LYS A 173 -14.20 8.11 24.46
C LYS A 173 -15.07 8.59 23.28
N ASP A 174 -14.68 9.68 22.62
CA ASP A 174 -15.40 10.28 21.50
C ASP A 174 -14.88 9.83 20.13
N GLY A 175 -13.95 8.85 20.10
CA GLY A 175 -13.33 8.34 18.87
C GLY A 175 -12.22 9.23 18.30
N ASN A 176 -11.83 10.30 18.99
CA ASN A 176 -10.71 11.15 18.59
C ASN A 176 -9.38 10.55 19.09
N ILE A 177 -8.29 10.88 18.41
CA ILE A 177 -7.01 10.21 18.63
C ILE A 177 -5.94 11.18 19.14
N TRP A 178 -5.34 10.86 20.27
CA TRP A 178 -4.07 11.47 20.72
C TRP A 178 -2.91 10.85 19.94
N ILE A 179 -2.02 11.70 19.43
CA ILE A 179 -0.88 11.29 18.58
C ILE A 179 0.40 11.85 19.15
N GLY A 180 1.29 10.97 19.58
CA GLY A 180 2.63 11.33 20.02
C GLY A 180 3.61 11.42 18.85
N THR A 181 4.47 12.45 18.89
CA THR A 181 5.54 12.64 17.90
C THR A 181 6.86 12.94 18.59
N GLN A 182 7.95 13.00 17.82
CA GLN A 182 9.25 13.46 18.31
C GLN A 182 9.26 14.94 18.72
N SER A 183 8.22 15.71 18.40
CA SER A 183 8.16 17.17 18.65
C SER A 183 7.04 17.58 19.58
N GLY A 184 6.24 16.64 20.09
CA GLY A 184 5.13 16.94 20.99
C GLY A 184 3.89 16.10 20.72
N LEU A 185 2.81 16.47 21.40
CA LEU A 185 1.51 15.83 21.34
C LEU A 185 0.58 16.56 20.37
N TYR A 186 -0.16 15.79 19.60
CA TYR A 186 -1.20 16.28 18.71
C TYR A 186 -2.52 15.60 19.03
N PHE A 187 -3.60 16.29 18.68
CA PHE A 187 -4.97 15.78 18.80
C PHE A 187 -5.61 15.74 17.41
N PHE A 188 -6.04 14.57 17.01
CA PHE A 188 -6.66 14.32 15.72
C PHE A 188 -8.18 14.15 15.92
N HIS A 189 -8.95 15.06 15.33
CA HIS A 189 -10.39 15.01 15.26
C HIS A 189 -10.83 14.07 14.15
N ALA A 190 -11.28 12.86 14.49
CA ALA A 190 -11.59 11.81 13.51
C ALA A 190 -12.73 12.20 12.55
N ALA A 191 -13.71 12.97 13.00
CA ALA A 191 -14.86 13.40 12.19
C ALA A 191 -14.52 14.50 11.18
N THR A 192 -13.73 15.52 11.58
CA THR A 192 -13.33 16.64 10.71
C THR A 192 -12.01 16.39 9.98
N ARG A 193 -11.27 15.34 10.38
CA ARG A 193 -9.92 14.99 9.89
C ARG A 193 -8.87 16.09 10.14
N GLU A 194 -9.12 16.93 11.15
CA GLU A 194 -8.22 18.01 11.55
C GLU A 194 -7.23 17.54 12.60
N LEU A 195 -5.98 18.01 12.48
CA LEU A 195 -4.90 17.72 13.41
C LEU A 195 -4.43 19.03 14.05
N SER A 196 -4.49 19.11 15.38
CA SER A 196 -4.06 20.27 16.14
C SER A 196 -2.97 19.92 17.17
N PRO A 197 -1.97 20.79 17.41
CA PRO A 197 -1.01 20.60 18.49
C PRO A 197 -1.70 20.74 19.84
N TYR A 198 -1.30 19.89 20.80
CA TYR A 198 -1.85 19.93 22.15
C TYR A 198 -0.74 20.25 23.19
N PRO A 199 -0.91 21.29 24.03
CA PRO A 199 0.09 21.67 25.03
C PRO A 199 0.10 20.66 26.19
N ILE A 200 1.30 20.14 26.52
CA ILE A 200 1.50 19.17 27.60
C ILE A 200 2.20 19.76 28.82
N GLY A 201 2.00 21.04 29.05
CA GLY A 201 2.42 21.80 30.24
C GLY A 201 3.79 22.44 30.11
N GLY A 202 3.93 23.52 30.87
CA GLY A 202 5.14 24.35 30.96
C GLY A 202 5.11 25.59 30.06
N HIS A 203 5.66 26.69 30.54
CA HIS A 203 5.91 27.91 29.77
C HIS A 203 7.07 27.77 28.78
N ASP A 204 7.61 26.55 28.67
CA ASP A 204 8.75 26.25 27.83
C ASP A 204 8.29 25.74 26.48
N ASN A 205 8.78 26.39 25.41
CA ASN A 205 8.75 25.88 24.02
C ASN A 205 9.59 24.58 23.88
N GLN A 206 9.63 23.74 24.91
CA GLN A 206 10.40 22.50 24.87
C GLN A 206 9.66 21.46 24.03
N LYS A 207 10.33 20.94 23.01
CA LYS A 207 9.90 19.78 22.26
C LYS A 207 10.06 18.52 23.12
N TYR A 208 9.02 17.70 23.16
CA TYR A 208 9.00 16.40 23.82
C TYR A 208 8.94 15.29 22.79
N ASP A 209 9.91 14.38 22.84
CA ASP A 209 9.85 13.14 22.08
C ASP A 209 8.97 12.14 22.84
N ILE A 210 7.74 11.96 22.37
CA ILE A 210 6.73 11.13 23.02
C ILE A 210 6.85 9.70 22.51
N ARG A 211 7.01 8.75 23.44
CA ARG A 211 7.24 7.34 23.18
C ARG A 211 6.06 6.44 23.52
N SER A 212 5.22 6.88 24.45
CA SER A 212 4.05 6.11 24.88
C SER A 212 2.93 7.01 25.38
N LEU A 213 1.68 6.55 25.19
CA LEU A 213 0.46 7.19 25.67
C LEU A 213 -0.43 6.17 26.34
N LEU A 214 -1.12 6.58 27.40
CA LEU A 214 -2.17 5.80 28.05
C LEU A 214 -3.24 6.76 28.59
N LEU A 215 -4.50 6.49 28.23
CA LEU A 215 -5.63 7.21 28.79
C LEU A 215 -6.22 6.43 29.98
N ASP A 216 -6.20 7.02 31.16
CA ASP A 216 -6.79 6.49 32.37
C ASP A 216 -7.87 7.45 32.93
N GLY A 217 -9.11 7.20 32.58
CA GLY A 217 -10.21 8.11 32.89
C GLY A 217 -10.02 9.48 32.22
N ASP A 218 -9.88 10.53 33.07
CA ASP A 218 -9.60 11.90 32.60
C ASP A 218 -8.10 12.24 32.62
N HIS A 219 -7.23 11.27 32.85
CA HIS A 219 -5.79 11.47 32.91
C HIS A 219 -5.09 10.85 31.72
N LEU A 220 -4.43 11.69 30.92
CA LEU A 220 -3.57 11.24 29.83
C LEU A 220 -2.14 11.12 30.35
N TRP A 221 -1.64 9.89 30.41
CA TRP A 221 -0.28 9.54 30.74
C TRP A 221 0.59 9.62 29.49
N ILE A 222 1.69 10.37 29.56
CA ILE A 222 2.58 10.65 28.44
C ILE A 222 3.99 10.26 28.83
N GLY A 223 4.48 9.19 28.23
CA GLY A 223 5.86 8.73 28.38
C GLY A 223 6.77 9.41 27.35
N THR A 224 7.89 9.94 27.83
CA THR A 224 8.81 10.71 27.00
C THR A 224 10.20 10.08 26.96
N TYR A 225 10.96 10.42 25.93
CA TYR A 225 12.40 10.15 25.88
C TYR A 225 13.14 11.11 26.83
N ALA A 226 13.89 10.54 27.77
CA ALA A 226 14.79 11.22 28.71
C ALA A 226 14.16 12.27 29.64
N LYS A 227 12.82 12.49 29.63
CA LYS A 227 12.16 13.51 30.46
C LYS A 227 11.08 12.97 31.41
N GLY A 228 11.00 11.63 31.57
CA GLY A 228 10.07 10.95 32.46
C GLY A 228 8.63 10.94 31.97
N ILE A 229 7.69 10.97 32.90
CA ILE A 229 6.25 10.87 32.65
C ILE A 229 5.60 12.24 32.90
N ARG A 230 4.67 12.61 32.03
CA ARG A 230 3.72 13.70 32.24
C ARG A 230 2.31 13.15 32.31
N VAL A 231 1.56 13.53 33.31
CA VAL A 231 0.15 13.16 33.45
C VAL A 231 -0.67 14.43 33.34
N VAL A 232 -1.44 14.54 32.28
CA VAL A 232 -2.32 15.69 32.00
C VAL A 232 -3.74 15.33 32.44
N ASN A 233 -4.31 16.12 33.34
CA ASN A 233 -5.73 16.05 33.62
C ASN A 233 -6.48 16.78 32.52
N LEU A 234 -7.20 16.05 31.67
CA LEU A 234 -7.88 16.58 30.49
C LEU A 234 -9.03 17.54 30.82
N ARG A 235 -9.55 17.48 32.05
CA ARG A 235 -10.65 18.33 32.51
C ARG A 235 -10.17 19.67 33.02
N THR A 236 -9.04 19.69 33.74
CA THR A 236 -8.51 20.90 34.37
C THR A 236 -7.31 21.52 33.68
N GLY A 237 -6.68 20.76 32.77
CA GLY A 237 -5.41 21.13 32.14
C GLY A 237 -4.19 21.02 33.05
N ALA A 238 -4.36 20.58 34.32
CA ALA A 238 -3.24 20.42 35.25
C ALA A 238 -2.28 19.31 34.81
N VAL A 239 -0.97 19.57 34.94
CA VAL A 239 0.06 18.63 34.54
C VAL A 239 0.88 18.22 35.75
N LYS A 240 1.03 16.91 35.97
CA LYS A 240 1.89 16.32 36.97
C LYS A 240 3.09 15.65 36.28
N VAL A 241 4.27 15.78 36.88
CA VAL A 241 5.53 15.26 36.31
C VAL A 241 6.16 14.26 37.25
N TYR A 242 6.57 13.11 36.72
CA TYR A 242 7.34 12.10 37.45
C TYR A 242 8.68 11.86 36.75
N THR A 243 9.76 11.90 37.50
CA THR A 243 11.11 11.68 36.99
C THR A 243 11.86 10.65 37.82
N HIS A 244 12.79 9.97 37.16
CA HIS A 244 13.78 9.16 37.86
C HIS A 244 14.79 10.07 38.60
N SER A 245 15.02 9.77 39.86
CA SER A 245 16.06 10.45 40.66
C SER A 245 16.93 9.40 41.31
N ARG A 246 18.22 9.40 40.96
CA ARG A 246 19.20 8.44 41.50
C ARG A 246 19.30 8.55 43.02
N GLY A 247 19.17 7.42 43.72
CA GLY A 247 19.22 7.35 45.17
C GLY A 247 17.92 7.73 45.90
N ILE A 248 16.87 8.15 45.17
CA ILE A 248 15.53 8.34 45.74
C ILE A 248 14.69 7.07 45.42
N PRO A 249 14.27 6.32 46.45
CA PRO A 249 13.44 5.13 46.25
C PRO A 249 12.04 5.52 45.72
N TYR A 250 11.38 4.57 45.13
CA TYR A 250 9.98 4.67 44.65
C TYR A 250 9.75 5.74 43.56
N THR A 251 10.78 6.08 42.79
CA THR A 251 10.64 6.81 41.53
C THR A 251 10.55 5.86 40.34
N ILE A 252 10.21 6.37 39.15
CA ILE A 252 10.25 5.57 37.92
C ILE A 252 11.66 5.00 37.68
N CYS A 253 11.74 3.84 37.00
CA CYS A 253 13.03 3.13 36.83
C CYS A 253 14.01 3.90 35.93
N SER A 254 13.51 4.66 34.94
CA SER A 254 14.28 5.54 34.06
C SER A 254 13.43 6.69 33.55
N ASN A 255 14.07 7.80 33.16
CA ASN A 255 13.41 8.91 32.48
C ASN A 255 13.08 8.63 31.00
N ASP A 256 13.56 7.53 30.47
CA ASP A 256 13.22 7.05 29.12
C ASP A 256 12.09 6.02 29.24
N VAL A 257 10.84 6.51 29.03
CA VAL A 257 9.62 5.74 29.23
C VAL A 257 9.13 5.22 27.90
N LEU A 258 9.20 3.90 27.71
CA LEU A 258 8.98 3.27 26.42
C LEU A 258 7.55 2.79 26.21
N CYS A 259 6.90 2.25 27.25
CA CYS A 259 5.53 1.75 27.16
C CYS A 259 4.77 1.88 28.48
N PHE A 260 3.45 2.00 28.36
CA PHE A 260 2.51 1.84 29.45
C PHE A 260 1.61 0.65 29.18
N TYR A 261 1.17 0.00 30.24
CA TYR A 261 0.13 -0.99 30.18
C TYR A 261 -0.80 -0.87 31.38
N ARG A 262 -2.12 -0.88 31.14
CA ARG A 262 -3.11 -0.94 32.21
C ARG A 262 -3.56 -2.39 32.37
N GLY A 263 -3.17 -3.02 33.50
CA GLY A 263 -3.56 -4.37 33.82
C GLY A 263 -5.08 -4.50 34.07
N ARG A 264 -5.60 -5.71 33.95
CA ARG A 264 -7.01 -6.02 34.22
C ARG A 264 -7.41 -5.75 35.67
N ASN A 265 -6.45 -5.76 36.58
CA ASN A 265 -6.61 -5.33 37.98
C ASN A 265 -6.68 -3.81 38.17
N GLY A 266 -6.57 -3.04 37.08
CA GLY A 266 -6.56 -1.56 37.10
C GLY A 266 -5.23 -0.92 37.43
N GLU A 267 -4.18 -1.69 37.71
CA GLU A 267 -2.81 -1.19 37.95
C GLU A 267 -2.17 -0.70 36.66
N ILE A 268 -1.33 0.35 36.79
CA ILE A 268 -0.56 0.89 35.65
C ILE A 268 0.86 0.38 35.76
N TYR A 269 1.31 -0.32 34.73
CA TYR A 269 2.68 -0.77 34.55
C TYR A 269 3.43 0.19 33.62
N VAL A 270 4.68 0.48 33.95
CA VAL A 270 5.53 1.44 33.24
C VAL A 270 6.81 0.73 32.81
N GLY A 271 6.94 0.48 31.53
CA GLY A 271 8.15 -0.06 30.90
C GLY A 271 9.11 1.07 30.53
N THR A 272 10.35 0.95 30.98
CA THR A 272 11.40 1.94 30.74
C THR A 272 12.63 1.31 30.09
N SER A 273 13.61 2.12 29.69
CA SER A 273 14.90 1.61 29.22
C SER A 273 15.71 0.85 30.30
N TRP A 274 15.36 0.99 31.58
CA TRP A 274 16.07 0.38 32.69
C TRP A 274 15.17 -0.39 33.67
N GLY A 275 14.17 -1.10 33.14
CA GLY A 275 13.33 -1.98 33.90
C GLY A 275 11.85 -1.60 33.92
N LEU A 276 11.11 -2.38 34.66
CA LEU A 276 9.67 -2.29 34.83
C LEU A 276 9.31 -1.80 36.21
N CYS A 277 8.39 -0.85 36.31
CA CYS A 277 7.78 -0.44 37.56
C CYS A 277 6.25 -0.39 37.47
N ARG A 278 5.61 -0.48 38.62
CA ARG A 278 4.16 -0.37 38.82
C ARG A 278 3.84 0.90 39.56
N TYR A 279 2.83 1.63 39.12
CA TYR A 279 2.33 2.81 39.82
C TYR A 279 1.46 2.41 41.03
N ASP A 280 1.78 2.93 42.20
CA ASP A 280 1.00 2.84 43.45
C ASP A 280 0.15 4.10 43.59
N ALA A 281 -1.12 4.01 43.20
CA ALA A 281 -2.02 5.16 43.24
C ALA A 281 -2.31 5.65 44.66
N ALA A 282 -2.22 4.79 45.69
CA ALA A 282 -2.51 5.17 47.06
C ALA A 282 -1.35 6.00 47.65
N LYS A 283 -0.12 5.73 47.23
CA LYS A 283 1.09 6.43 47.69
C LYS A 283 1.60 7.45 46.68
N ASP A 284 1.01 7.47 45.50
CA ASP A 284 1.41 8.31 44.38
C ASP A 284 2.92 8.19 44.04
N ASN A 285 3.39 6.94 43.96
CA ASN A 285 4.79 6.62 43.68
C ASN A 285 4.93 5.38 42.83
N PHE A 286 6.16 4.93 42.53
CA PHE A 286 6.42 3.80 41.63
C PHE A 286 7.18 2.69 42.37
N MET A 287 6.70 1.48 42.26
CA MET A 287 7.29 0.27 42.83
C MET A 287 8.01 -0.52 41.72
N PRO A 288 9.35 -0.62 41.77
CA PRO A 288 10.06 -1.44 40.79
C PRO A 288 9.72 -2.91 40.95
N ILE A 289 9.56 -3.60 39.80
CA ILE A 289 9.37 -5.06 39.74
C ILE A 289 10.75 -5.69 39.58
N ILE A 290 11.41 -5.95 40.71
CA ILE A 290 12.84 -6.29 40.79
C ILE A 290 13.17 -7.64 40.17
N ASN A 291 12.20 -8.56 40.12
CA ASN A 291 12.43 -9.93 39.69
C ASN A 291 12.70 -10.09 38.19
N ILE A 292 12.46 -9.06 37.38
CA ILE A 292 12.66 -9.10 35.93
C ILE A 292 14.08 -8.65 35.53
N GLY A 293 14.86 -8.15 36.50
CA GLY A 293 16.23 -7.66 36.31
C GLY A 293 16.29 -6.13 36.16
N SER A 294 17.32 -5.53 36.75
CA SER A 294 17.67 -4.13 36.54
C SER A 294 18.46 -3.99 35.22
N MET A 295 18.26 -2.90 34.48
CA MET A 295 18.91 -2.57 33.20
C MET A 295 18.35 -3.35 31.96
N ILE A 296 17.15 -3.90 32.05
CA ILE A 296 16.48 -4.50 30.89
C ILE A 296 15.53 -3.45 30.30
N SER A 297 15.70 -3.18 29.01
CA SER A 297 14.81 -2.26 28.27
C SER A 297 13.51 -2.99 27.92
N ILE A 298 12.40 -2.46 28.45
CA ILE A 298 11.05 -3.02 28.24
C ILE A 298 10.44 -2.37 27.02
N THR A 299 10.22 -3.15 25.98
CA THR A 299 9.73 -2.63 24.70
C THR A 299 8.22 -2.63 24.62
N ASP A 300 7.52 -3.66 25.13
CA ASP A 300 6.08 -3.77 25.09
C ASP A 300 5.54 -4.64 26.20
N MET A 301 4.23 -4.52 26.50
CA MET A 301 3.56 -5.30 27.55
C MET A 301 2.13 -5.64 27.13
N HIS A 302 1.69 -6.86 27.45
CA HIS A 302 0.32 -7.32 27.24
C HIS A 302 -0.07 -8.36 28.31
N GLU A 303 -1.27 -8.28 28.90
CA GLU A 303 -1.77 -9.25 29.87
C GLU A 303 -2.73 -10.22 29.19
N ASP A 304 -2.41 -11.50 29.17
CA ASP A 304 -3.24 -12.56 28.59
C ASP A 304 -4.47 -12.88 29.45
N MET A 305 -5.37 -13.70 28.92
CA MET A 305 -6.59 -14.11 29.61
C MET A 305 -6.35 -14.91 30.90
N TYR A 306 -5.10 -15.36 31.15
CA TYR A 306 -4.72 -16.17 32.32
C TYR A 306 -4.02 -15.35 33.44
N ASN A 307 -4.07 -13.99 33.35
CA ASN A 307 -3.41 -13.04 34.24
C ASN A 307 -1.86 -13.13 34.21
N HIS A 308 -1.29 -13.52 33.07
CA HIS A 308 0.14 -13.40 32.82
C HIS A 308 0.40 -12.13 32.05
N LEU A 309 1.12 -11.21 32.66
CA LEU A 309 1.67 -10.04 31.98
C LEU A 309 2.90 -10.50 31.17
N TRP A 310 2.75 -10.53 29.87
CA TRP A 310 3.85 -10.73 28.92
C TRP A 310 4.62 -9.43 28.78
N ILE A 311 5.94 -9.51 28.93
CA ILE A 311 6.84 -8.37 28.97
C ILE A 311 7.92 -8.58 27.92
N ALA A 312 7.83 -7.83 26.84
CA ALA A 312 8.80 -7.85 25.75
C ALA A 312 10.03 -7.04 26.11
N THR A 313 11.20 -7.49 25.67
CA THR A 313 12.47 -6.80 25.92
C THR A 313 13.26 -6.60 24.62
N SER A 314 14.16 -5.61 24.64
CA SER A 314 15.01 -5.31 23.48
C SER A 314 16.11 -6.34 23.22
N SER A 315 16.47 -7.20 24.20
CA SER A 315 17.63 -8.10 24.07
C SER A 315 17.60 -9.35 24.95
N SER A 316 16.59 -9.48 25.83
CA SER A 316 16.53 -10.58 26.82
C SER A 316 15.33 -11.52 26.60
N GLY A 317 14.78 -11.53 25.39
CA GLY A 317 13.61 -12.32 25.06
C GLY A 317 12.32 -11.76 25.65
N VAL A 318 11.40 -12.62 26.05
CA VAL A 318 10.12 -12.24 26.64
C VAL A 318 9.96 -12.87 28.03
N PHE A 319 9.44 -12.10 28.98
CA PHE A 319 9.08 -12.59 30.31
C PHE A 319 7.57 -12.74 30.41
N THR A 320 7.12 -13.72 31.20
CA THR A 320 5.78 -13.74 31.75
C THR A 320 5.85 -13.45 33.25
N TYR A 321 4.97 -12.60 33.73
CA TYR A 321 4.82 -12.26 35.14
C TYR A 321 3.37 -12.47 35.55
N ASN A 322 3.15 -13.38 36.50
CA ASN A 322 1.80 -13.60 37.02
C ASN A 322 1.45 -12.50 38.01
N THR A 323 0.44 -11.68 37.65
CA THR A 323 0.06 -10.48 38.41
C THR A 323 -0.56 -10.78 39.77
N ILE A 324 -0.96 -12.05 40.03
CA ILE A 324 -1.58 -12.47 41.29
C ILE A 324 -0.51 -12.97 42.30
N ASN A 325 0.42 -13.82 41.86
CA ASN A 325 1.36 -14.49 42.78
C ASN A 325 2.82 -14.07 42.62
N GLY A 326 3.13 -13.20 41.63
CA GLY A 326 4.45 -12.65 41.38
C GLY A 326 5.45 -13.63 40.74
N HIS A 327 5.02 -14.83 40.35
CA HIS A 327 5.90 -15.77 39.64
C HIS A 327 6.22 -15.24 38.24
N TYR A 328 7.48 -15.41 37.82
CA TYR A 328 7.91 -15.02 36.48
C TYR A 328 8.67 -16.15 35.80
N LYS A 329 8.66 -16.12 34.47
CA LYS A 329 9.43 -17.03 33.62
C LYS A 329 10.00 -16.23 32.45
N ASN A 330 11.26 -16.52 32.07
CA ASN A 330 11.90 -15.94 30.89
C ASN A 330 11.95 -16.96 29.76
N TYR A 331 11.62 -16.54 28.55
CA TYR A 331 11.75 -17.29 27.31
C TYR A 331 12.75 -16.57 26.42
N GLN A 332 13.81 -17.27 26.03
CA GLN A 332 14.86 -16.76 25.19
C GLN A 332 15.02 -17.59 23.93
N HIS A 333 15.58 -16.96 22.91
CA HIS A 333 15.94 -17.63 21.66
C HIS A 333 17.17 -18.52 21.87
N GLU A 334 17.05 -19.78 21.47
CA GLU A 334 18.12 -20.76 21.41
C GLU A 334 18.30 -21.19 19.95
N ARG A 335 19.50 -20.97 19.40
CA ARG A 335 19.78 -21.09 17.96
C ARG A 335 19.48 -22.47 17.38
N GLU A 336 19.69 -23.53 18.17
CA GLU A 336 19.52 -24.93 17.74
C GLU A 336 18.13 -25.50 18.09
N ASP A 337 17.26 -24.69 18.73
CA ASP A 337 15.92 -25.13 19.15
C ASP A 337 14.84 -24.27 18.48
N SER A 338 14.23 -24.84 17.43
CA SER A 338 13.14 -24.20 16.68
C SER A 338 11.83 -24.04 17.46
N THR A 339 11.75 -24.57 18.69
CA THR A 339 10.59 -24.43 19.57
C THR A 339 10.67 -23.22 20.49
N THR A 340 11.80 -22.51 20.48
CA THR A 340 12.00 -21.28 21.23
C THR A 340 11.57 -20.04 20.43
N ILE A 341 11.49 -18.89 21.10
CA ILE A 341 11.16 -17.62 20.44
C ILE A 341 12.19 -17.29 19.35
N THR A 342 11.75 -16.71 18.24
CA THR A 342 12.58 -16.51 17.04
C THR A 342 13.67 -15.44 17.17
N SER A 343 13.62 -14.60 18.20
CA SER A 343 14.64 -13.58 18.52
C SER A 343 14.57 -13.19 19.98
N ASN A 344 15.70 -12.72 20.55
CA ASN A 344 15.73 -12.11 21.89
C ASN A 344 15.35 -10.61 21.88
N SER A 345 15.23 -10.02 20.71
CA SER A 345 14.80 -8.62 20.52
C SER A 345 13.36 -8.58 20.08
N ILE A 346 12.45 -8.36 21.03
CA ILE A 346 11.01 -8.31 20.79
C ILE A 346 10.59 -6.84 20.66
N ILE A 347 9.82 -6.51 19.63
CA ILE A 347 9.37 -5.14 19.39
C ILE A 347 7.93 -4.93 19.86
N THR A 348 7.03 -5.87 19.56
CA THR A 348 5.59 -5.73 19.84
C THR A 348 4.97 -7.06 20.24
N LEU A 349 3.95 -6.98 21.07
CA LEU A 349 3.09 -8.07 21.52
C LEU A 349 1.67 -7.85 21.02
N PHE A 350 1.00 -8.93 20.64
CA PHE A 350 -0.38 -8.87 20.19
C PHE A 350 -1.12 -10.15 20.62
N GLU A 351 -2.31 -10.03 21.20
CA GLU A 351 -3.22 -11.15 21.46
C GLU A 351 -4.33 -11.14 20.40
N ASP A 352 -4.47 -12.23 19.66
CA ASP A 352 -5.52 -12.33 18.65
C ASP A 352 -6.90 -12.62 19.30
N VAL A 353 -7.96 -12.53 18.49
CA VAL A 353 -9.35 -12.77 18.97
C VAL A 353 -9.58 -14.20 19.51
N LYS A 354 -8.64 -15.12 19.29
CA LYS A 354 -8.67 -16.51 19.83
C LYS A 354 -7.88 -16.65 21.13
N GLY A 355 -7.23 -15.58 21.60
CA GLY A 355 -6.37 -15.57 22.77
C GLY A 355 -4.96 -16.12 22.51
N THR A 356 -4.52 -16.19 21.25
CA THR A 356 -3.15 -16.59 20.91
C THR A 356 -2.22 -15.39 21.02
N MET A 357 -1.14 -15.53 21.77
CA MET A 357 -0.10 -14.49 21.85
C MET A 357 0.83 -14.54 20.65
N TRP A 358 1.01 -13.40 20.01
CA TRP A 358 1.89 -13.16 18.88
C TRP A 358 2.99 -12.19 19.22
N PHE A 359 4.16 -12.40 18.62
CA PHE A 359 5.38 -11.65 18.91
C PHE A 359 5.99 -11.13 17.62
N GLY A 360 6.04 -9.80 17.49
CA GLY A 360 6.77 -9.13 16.44
C GLY A 360 8.20 -8.86 16.89
N THR A 361 9.18 -9.31 16.11
CA THR A 361 10.58 -9.29 16.52
C THR A 361 11.46 -8.42 15.63
N ASN A 362 12.64 -8.09 16.11
CA ASN A 362 13.68 -7.46 15.32
C ASN A 362 14.58 -8.56 14.70
N GLY A 363 14.31 -8.90 13.46
CA GLY A 363 15.11 -9.84 12.69
C GLY A 363 14.67 -11.31 12.71
N GLY A 364 13.78 -11.71 13.64
CA GLY A 364 13.21 -13.07 13.71
C GLY A 364 11.81 -13.20 13.11
N GLY A 365 11.27 -12.11 12.51
CA GLY A 365 9.93 -12.14 11.92
C GLY A 365 8.81 -12.18 12.97
N LEU A 366 7.76 -12.92 12.65
CA LEU A 366 6.55 -13.12 13.44
C LEU A 366 6.52 -14.53 14.01
N CYS A 367 6.20 -14.69 15.28
CA CYS A 367 5.95 -16.00 15.89
C CYS A 367 4.77 -15.94 16.87
N SER A 368 4.18 -17.09 17.17
CA SER A 368 3.09 -17.25 18.14
C SER A 368 3.50 -18.19 19.27
N PHE A 369 2.78 -18.14 20.39
CA PHE A 369 2.97 -19.05 21.52
C PHE A 369 1.84 -20.07 21.57
N ASP A 370 2.19 -21.34 21.50
CA ASP A 370 1.29 -22.47 21.74
C ASP A 370 1.24 -22.75 23.26
N ALA A 371 0.15 -22.34 23.89
CA ALA A 371 -0.02 -22.48 25.33
C ALA A 371 -0.15 -23.94 25.80
N LYS A 372 -0.59 -24.87 24.93
CA LYS A 372 -0.73 -26.29 25.24
C LYS A 372 0.63 -26.98 25.26
N GLU A 373 1.40 -26.78 24.21
CA GLU A 373 2.72 -27.40 24.03
C GLU A 373 3.83 -26.59 24.73
N LYS A 374 3.52 -25.36 25.20
CA LYS A 374 4.45 -24.39 25.82
C LYS A 374 5.67 -24.10 24.98
N ARG A 375 5.45 -23.95 23.66
CA ARG A 375 6.48 -23.67 22.66
C ARG A 375 6.11 -22.50 21.77
N PHE A 376 7.10 -21.93 21.13
CA PHE A 376 6.89 -20.92 20.09
C PHE A 376 6.79 -21.58 18.71
N ILE A 377 6.02 -20.97 17.83
CA ILE A 377 5.84 -21.40 16.45
C ILE A 377 6.20 -20.24 15.54
N GLU A 378 7.25 -20.40 14.73
CA GLU A 378 7.61 -19.43 13.71
C GLU A 378 6.52 -19.37 12.62
N PHE A 379 6.12 -18.17 12.22
CA PHE A 379 5.06 -18.00 11.25
C PHE A 379 5.50 -18.36 9.82
N ASP A 380 6.71 -17.96 9.42
CA ASP A 380 7.26 -18.18 8.06
C ASP A 380 8.68 -18.77 8.11
N PRO A 381 8.82 -20.06 8.49
CA PRO A 381 10.12 -20.69 8.68
C PRO A 381 10.93 -20.82 7.38
N HIS A 382 10.26 -20.75 6.22
CA HIS A 382 10.91 -20.88 4.91
C HIS A 382 11.18 -19.52 4.22
N ASN A 383 10.84 -18.40 4.87
CA ASN A 383 11.00 -17.05 4.33
C ASN A 383 10.31 -16.81 2.98
N THR A 384 9.14 -17.38 2.80
CA THR A 384 8.39 -17.34 1.54
C THR A 384 7.32 -16.26 1.49
N LEU A 385 6.88 -15.77 2.65
CA LEU A 385 5.76 -14.85 2.80
C LEU A 385 6.19 -13.45 3.24
N LEU A 386 6.98 -13.36 4.32
CA LEU A 386 7.30 -12.07 4.92
C LEU A 386 8.36 -11.32 4.12
N PRO A 387 8.06 -10.10 3.63
CA PRO A 387 9.02 -9.31 2.86
C PRO A 387 10.15 -8.77 3.72
N ASN A 388 9.97 -8.73 5.05
CA ASN A 388 10.96 -8.28 6.01
C ASN A 388 10.75 -8.98 7.36
N LYS A 389 11.85 -9.29 8.05
CA LYS A 389 11.84 -9.94 9.37
C LYS A 389 11.82 -8.97 10.56
N VAL A 390 11.74 -7.67 10.32
CA VAL A 390 11.54 -6.66 11.37
C VAL A 390 10.07 -6.29 11.42
N ILE A 391 9.39 -6.67 12.49
CA ILE A 391 7.95 -6.46 12.68
C ILE A 391 7.74 -5.38 13.72
N TYR A 392 7.12 -4.26 13.31
CA TYR A 392 6.95 -3.09 14.18
C TYR A 392 5.63 -3.05 14.94
N ALA A 393 4.53 -3.43 14.31
CA ALA A 393 3.22 -3.48 14.93
C ALA A 393 2.31 -4.49 14.22
N ILE A 394 1.32 -4.99 14.95
CA ILE A 394 0.36 -6.00 14.49
C ILE A 394 -1.02 -5.54 14.92
N GLU A 395 -1.97 -5.50 13.98
CA GLU A 395 -3.39 -5.29 14.24
C GLU A 395 -4.21 -6.38 13.55
N GLN A 396 -5.38 -6.71 14.09
CA GLN A 396 -6.29 -7.68 13.48
C GLN A 396 -7.58 -6.99 13.05
N ASP A 397 -7.97 -7.17 11.79
CA ASP A 397 -9.24 -6.68 11.28
C ASP A 397 -10.44 -7.52 11.76
N GLN A 398 -11.65 -7.14 11.34
CA GLN A 398 -12.87 -7.88 11.71
C GLN A 398 -12.97 -9.23 10.99
N GLY A 399 -12.32 -9.38 9.83
CA GLY A 399 -12.25 -10.63 9.07
C GLY A 399 -11.27 -11.65 9.66
N GLY A 400 -10.45 -11.22 10.63
CA GLY A 400 -9.45 -12.06 11.28
C GLY A 400 -8.08 -12.02 10.62
N ASP A 401 -7.89 -11.23 9.57
CA ASP A 401 -6.60 -11.05 8.93
C ASP A 401 -5.71 -10.09 9.73
N PHE A 402 -4.42 -10.34 9.71
CA PHE A 402 -3.43 -9.48 10.33
C PHE A 402 -2.96 -8.39 9.37
N TRP A 403 -2.83 -7.20 9.90
CA TRP A 403 -2.18 -6.05 9.29
C TRP A 403 -0.90 -5.77 10.04
N VAL A 404 0.22 -5.94 9.37
CA VAL A 404 1.54 -5.96 10.00
C VAL A 404 2.42 -4.91 9.35
N SER A 405 2.98 -4.00 10.16
CA SER A 405 3.92 -2.99 9.68
C SER A 405 5.39 -3.44 9.84
N SER A 406 6.21 -3.03 8.88
CA SER A 406 7.62 -3.43 8.78
C SER A 406 8.50 -2.32 8.18
N ASN A 407 9.76 -2.64 7.83
CA ASN A 407 10.62 -1.79 7.00
C ASN A 407 10.26 -1.83 5.50
N ALA A 408 9.39 -2.74 5.10
CA ALA A 408 8.98 -2.94 3.70
C ALA A 408 7.50 -2.59 3.47
N GLY A 409 6.95 -1.68 4.26
CA GLY A 409 5.55 -1.28 4.20
C GLY A 409 4.66 -2.03 5.19
N ILE A 410 3.36 -2.08 4.88
CA ILE A 410 2.35 -2.86 5.60
C ILE A 410 2.01 -4.09 4.77
N PHE A 411 1.80 -5.21 5.40
CA PHE A 411 1.24 -6.38 4.74
C PHE A 411 0.04 -6.94 5.49
N LYS A 412 -0.94 -7.37 4.70
CA LYS A 412 -2.13 -8.09 5.14
C LYS A 412 -1.90 -9.58 4.95
N ILE A 413 -2.25 -10.39 5.94
CA ILE A 413 -2.11 -11.84 5.87
C ILE A 413 -3.09 -12.54 6.79
N ASN A 414 -3.64 -13.67 6.32
CA ASN A 414 -4.39 -14.55 7.18
C ASN A 414 -3.43 -15.38 8.05
N PRO A 415 -3.49 -15.27 9.40
CA PRO A 415 -2.53 -15.94 10.27
C PRO A 415 -2.71 -17.47 10.34
N VAL A 416 -3.86 -18.00 9.91
CA VAL A 416 -4.19 -19.43 9.97
C VAL A 416 -3.89 -20.14 8.65
N THR A 417 -4.49 -19.63 7.56
CA THR A 417 -4.38 -20.26 6.24
C THR A 417 -3.08 -19.85 5.52
N LYS A 418 -2.49 -18.73 5.92
CA LYS A 418 -1.28 -18.14 5.34
C LYS A 418 -1.42 -17.80 3.85
N ASP A 419 -2.64 -17.76 3.37
CA ASP A 419 -3.05 -17.26 2.06
C ASP A 419 -3.40 -15.76 2.12
N HIS A 420 -3.87 -15.20 1.03
CA HIS A 420 -4.27 -13.78 0.93
C HIS A 420 -3.18 -12.79 1.37
N PHE A 421 -1.91 -13.14 1.11
CA PHE A 421 -0.82 -12.21 1.36
C PHE A 421 -0.87 -11.03 0.38
N ARG A 422 -0.97 -9.81 0.94
CA ARG A 422 -0.90 -8.57 0.17
C ARG A 422 0.03 -7.58 0.84
N GLN A 423 0.98 -7.06 0.08
CA GLN A 423 1.92 -6.03 0.54
C GLN A 423 1.52 -4.67 0.01
N PHE A 424 1.54 -3.68 0.89
CA PHE A 424 1.29 -2.27 0.58
C PHE A 424 2.56 -1.46 0.82
N THR A 425 2.83 -0.53 -0.08
CA THR A 425 4.02 0.31 -0.11
C THR A 425 3.65 1.78 -0.30
N ILE A 426 4.63 2.66 -0.42
CA ILE A 426 4.40 4.06 -0.75
C ILE A 426 3.61 4.25 -2.06
N ASN A 427 3.76 3.32 -3.01
CA ASN A 427 3.01 3.36 -4.27
C ASN A 427 1.50 3.13 -4.07
N ASP A 428 1.13 2.42 -3.02
CA ASP A 428 -0.26 2.19 -2.63
C ASP A 428 -0.86 3.35 -1.82
N GLY A 429 -0.07 4.38 -1.49
CA GLY A 429 -0.50 5.57 -0.73
C GLY A 429 -0.06 5.60 0.73
N LEU A 430 0.87 4.73 1.13
CA LEU A 430 1.44 4.79 2.47
C LEU A 430 2.32 6.04 2.65
N GLN A 431 2.52 6.46 3.91
CA GLN A 431 3.40 7.57 4.30
C GLN A 431 4.88 7.32 3.92
N GLY A 432 5.23 6.07 3.71
CA GLY A 432 6.55 5.56 3.39
C GLY A 432 6.60 4.06 3.62
N ASN A 433 7.71 3.41 3.29
CA ASN A 433 7.86 1.98 3.53
C ASN A 433 8.34 1.65 4.96
N GLN A 434 8.92 2.64 5.66
CA GLN A 434 9.40 2.47 7.03
C GLN A 434 8.38 2.96 8.05
N PHE A 435 8.01 2.07 8.96
CA PHE A 435 7.11 2.32 10.08
C PHE A 435 7.87 2.44 11.40
N ILE A 436 7.18 2.74 12.49
CA ILE A 436 7.76 2.91 13.83
C ILE A 436 7.25 1.80 14.75
N ALA A 437 8.12 1.34 15.64
CA ALA A 437 7.81 0.29 16.62
C ALA A 437 6.57 0.65 17.46
N ARG A 438 5.59 -0.27 17.54
CA ARG A 438 4.34 -0.14 18.29
C ARG A 438 3.50 1.07 17.91
N SER A 439 3.70 1.58 16.70
CA SER A 439 2.94 2.71 16.19
C SER A 439 1.75 2.21 15.38
N SER A 440 0.78 1.62 16.08
CA SER A 440 -0.51 1.23 15.52
C SER A 440 -1.63 1.43 16.54
N LEU A 441 -2.85 1.49 16.02
CA LEU A 441 -4.08 1.52 16.81
C LEU A 441 -5.22 1.00 15.95
N LYS A 442 -6.03 0.10 16.49
CA LYS A 442 -7.37 -0.21 15.99
C LYS A 442 -8.39 0.60 16.77
N SER A 443 -9.07 1.53 16.11
CA SER A 443 -10.09 2.35 16.76
C SER A 443 -11.34 1.55 17.07
N SER A 444 -12.17 2.10 17.96
CA SER A 444 -13.50 1.56 18.30
C SER A 444 -14.43 1.43 17.09
N GLU A 445 -14.23 2.23 16.04
CA GLU A 445 -14.93 2.14 14.74
C GLU A 445 -14.33 1.09 13.79
N GLY A 446 -13.25 0.41 14.17
CA GLY A 446 -12.56 -0.60 13.34
C GLY A 446 -11.55 -0.02 12.36
N LYS A 447 -11.33 1.30 12.32
CA LYS A 447 -10.27 1.92 11.52
C LYS A 447 -8.90 1.58 12.08
N LEU A 448 -7.95 1.32 11.20
CA LEU A 448 -6.55 1.08 11.55
C LEU A 448 -5.71 2.33 11.32
N TYR A 449 -4.86 2.62 12.28
CA TYR A 449 -3.87 3.70 12.28
C TYR A 449 -2.49 3.09 12.32
N PHE A 450 -1.59 3.54 11.45
CA PHE A 450 -0.18 3.12 11.45
C PHE A 450 0.72 4.32 11.27
N GLY A 451 1.63 4.53 12.23
CA GLY A 451 2.56 5.64 12.23
C GLY A 451 3.94 5.26 11.70
N GLY A 452 4.57 6.21 11.06
CA GLY A 452 5.87 6.03 10.42
C GLY A 452 6.75 7.28 10.50
N ILE A 453 7.82 7.27 9.71
CA ILE A 453 8.84 8.33 9.74
C ILE A 453 8.39 9.64 9.09
N ASN A 454 7.33 9.62 8.26
CA ASN A 454 6.82 10.79 7.53
C ASN A 454 5.39 11.19 7.94
N GLY A 455 4.83 10.61 9.00
CA GLY A 455 3.44 10.81 9.40
C GLY A 455 2.74 9.48 9.68
N PHE A 456 1.43 9.42 9.43
CA PHE A 456 0.65 8.20 9.66
C PHE A 456 -0.38 7.98 8.57
N ASN A 457 -0.80 6.74 8.44
CA ASN A 457 -1.90 6.33 7.59
C ASN A 457 -3.11 5.92 8.43
N VAL A 458 -4.30 6.19 7.90
CA VAL A 458 -5.59 5.74 8.45
C VAL A 458 -6.35 5.05 7.34
N PHE A 459 -6.96 3.92 7.64
CA PHE A 459 -7.75 3.18 6.65
C PHE A 459 -8.77 2.25 7.30
N GLN A 460 -9.77 1.90 6.51
CA GLN A 460 -10.79 0.92 6.86
C GLN A 460 -10.44 -0.41 6.16
N PRO A 461 -10.09 -1.48 6.89
CA PRO A 461 -9.67 -2.76 6.30
C PRO A 461 -10.67 -3.36 5.32
N GLU A 462 -11.96 -3.19 5.57
CA GLU A 462 -13.06 -3.75 4.77
C GLU A 462 -13.19 -3.11 3.37
N GLN A 463 -12.55 -1.97 3.14
CA GLN A 463 -12.53 -1.30 1.84
C GLN A 463 -11.52 -1.92 0.86
N PHE A 464 -10.60 -2.75 1.35
CA PHE A 464 -9.60 -3.40 0.52
C PHE A 464 -10.17 -4.66 -0.12
N VAL A 465 -10.49 -4.53 -1.40
CA VAL A 465 -10.95 -5.65 -2.24
C VAL A 465 -9.78 -6.16 -3.06
N ASP A 466 -9.61 -7.47 -3.13
CA ASP A 466 -8.56 -8.07 -3.96
C ASP A 466 -8.82 -7.82 -5.45
N ASN A 467 -7.74 -7.58 -6.19
CA ASN A 467 -7.79 -7.48 -7.64
C ASN A 467 -8.08 -8.88 -8.24
N LYS A 468 -9.30 -9.08 -8.72
CA LYS A 468 -9.74 -10.36 -9.30
C LYS A 468 -9.40 -10.49 -10.79
N TYR A 469 -8.75 -9.49 -11.37
CA TYR A 469 -8.37 -9.53 -12.78
C TYR A 469 -7.33 -10.62 -13.03
N ILE A 470 -7.59 -11.46 -14.00
CA ILE A 470 -6.68 -12.52 -14.44
C ILE A 470 -5.94 -12.01 -15.68
N PRO A 471 -4.65 -11.67 -15.58
CA PRO A 471 -3.94 -11.04 -16.68
C PRO A 471 -3.61 -12.04 -17.80
N PRO A 472 -3.81 -11.67 -19.06
CA PRO A 472 -3.21 -12.43 -20.16
C PRO A 472 -1.69 -12.28 -20.14
N VAL A 473 -1.00 -13.33 -20.53
CA VAL A 473 0.47 -13.37 -20.59
C VAL A 473 0.91 -13.45 -22.04
N TYR A 474 1.93 -12.67 -22.40
CA TYR A 474 2.48 -12.67 -23.74
C TYR A 474 4.01 -12.83 -23.70
N VAL A 475 4.53 -13.58 -24.68
CA VAL A 475 5.97 -13.56 -24.97
C VAL A 475 6.24 -12.33 -25.83
N THR A 476 7.08 -11.43 -25.33
CA THR A 476 7.29 -10.11 -25.95
C THR A 476 8.62 -10.00 -26.69
N ASP A 477 9.64 -10.75 -26.26
CA ASP A 477 10.98 -10.61 -26.80
C ASP A 477 11.76 -11.92 -26.67
N ILE A 478 12.66 -12.19 -27.64
CA ILE A 478 13.69 -13.23 -27.54
C ILE A 478 15.02 -12.57 -27.82
N ARG A 479 15.91 -12.64 -26.85
CA ARG A 479 17.25 -12.06 -26.94
C ARG A 479 18.28 -13.13 -27.22
N LEU A 480 19.11 -12.87 -28.22
CA LEU A 480 20.25 -13.67 -28.53
C LEU A 480 21.53 -12.99 -28.00
N PRO A 481 22.49 -13.73 -27.45
CA PRO A 481 23.77 -13.16 -27.04
C PRO A 481 24.44 -12.40 -28.21
N TYR A 482 24.94 -11.22 -27.93
CA TYR A 482 25.65 -10.37 -28.88
C TYR A 482 24.88 -9.82 -30.08
N GLN A 483 23.54 -10.03 -30.14
CA GLN A 483 22.68 -9.48 -31.16
C GLN A 483 21.79 -8.37 -30.55
N THR A 484 21.94 -7.17 -31.11
CA THR A 484 21.18 -5.97 -30.64
C THR A 484 20.21 -5.41 -31.67
N ASP A 485 20.34 -5.80 -32.94
CA ASP A 485 19.48 -5.37 -34.03
C ASP A 485 18.21 -6.23 -34.07
N GLU A 486 17.05 -5.61 -33.80
CA GLU A 486 15.75 -6.29 -33.80
C GLU A 486 15.38 -6.90 -35.16
N GLN A 487 15.77 -6.28 -36.27
CA GLN A 487 15.44 -6.80 -37.60
C GLN A 487 16.29 -8.06 -37.90
N GLU A 488 17.52 -8.07 -37.48
CA GLU A 488 18.40 -9.21 -37.61
C GLU A 488 17.89 -10.37 -36.71
N VAL A 489 17.53 -10.07 -35.48
CA VAL A 489 16.93 -11.07 -34.56
C VAL A 489 15.65 -11.68 -35.16
N LYS A 490 14.74 -10.88 -35.73
CA LYS A 490 13.52 -11.39 -36.40
C LYS A 490 13.83 -12.35 -37.55
N LYS A 491 14.86 -12.06 -38.35
CA LYS A 491 15.32 -12.96 -39.43
C LYS A 491 15.92 -14.24 -38.86
N LEU A 492 16.72 -14.15 -37.82
CA LEU A 492 17.33 -15.31 -37.15
C LEU A 492 16.31 -16.22 -36.50
N LEU A 493 15.21 -15.66 -36.00
CA LEU A 493 14.06 -16.38 -35.40
C LEU A 493 13.07 -16.93 -36.44
N GLN A 494 13.24 -16.58 -37.72
CA GLN A 494 12.36 -16.92 -38.84
C GLN A 494 10.90 -16.54 -38.58
N LEU A 495 10.68 -15.31 -38.07
CA LEU A 495 9.35 -14.79 -37.71
C LEU A 495 8.70 -14.14 -38.94
N ASP A 496 7.47 -14.59 -39.25
CA ASP A 496 6.57 -14.05 -40.28
C ASP A 496 5.51 -13.10 -39.67
N LYS A 497 5.32 -13.14 -38.36
CA LYS A 497 4.37 -12.33 -37.58
C LYS A 497 5.03 -11.83 -36.29
N PRO A 498 4.47 -10.82 -35.62
CA PRO A 498 4.96 -10.35 -34.32
C PRO A 498 5.06 -11.50 -33.32
N LEU A 499 6.09 -11.48 -32.45
CA LEU A 499 6.41 -12.59 -31.55
C LEU A 499 5.25 -12.95 -30.61
N TYR A 500 4.49 -11.96 -30.12
CA TYR A 500 3.33 -12.19 -29.25
C TYR A 500 2.14 -12.91 -29.95
N MET A 501 2.21 -13.05 -31.28
CA MET A 501 1.26 -13.83 -32.10
C MET A 501 1.88 -15.11 -32.66
N ALA A 502 3.17 -15.35 -32.37
CA ALA A 502 3.89 -16.49 -32.93
C ALA A 502 3.67 -17.75 -32.08
N ASP A 503 3.36 -18.85 -32.75
CA ASP A 503 3.25 -20.16 -32.10
C ASP A 503 4.58 -20.91 -32.09
N LYS A 504 5.53 -20.48 -32.96
CA LYS A 504 6.78 -21.15 -33.17
C LYS A 504 7.90 -20.15 -33.50
N VAL A 505 9.09 -20.43 -32.98
CA VAL A 505 10.35 -19.79 -33.38
C VAL A 505 11.37 -20.88 -33.79
N THR A 506 12.23 -20.57 -34.77
CA THR A 506 13.25 -21.50 -35.24
C THR A 506 14.60 -20.84 -35.11
N LEU A 507 15.51 -21.49 -34.41
CA LEU A 507 16.88 -21.06 -34.17
C LEU A 507 17.85 -22.02 -34.88
N SER A 508 19.00 -21.51 -35.34
CA SER A 508 20.09 -22.35 -35.78
C SER A 508 20.85 -22.94 -34.59
N TYR A 509 21.60 -24.01 -34.80
CA TYR A 509 22.45 -24.60 -33.76
C TYR A 509 23.50 -23.61 -33.22
N GLU A 510 23.84 -22.56 -33.96
CA GLU A 510 24.78 -21.49 -33.54
C GLU A 510 24.12 -20.53 -32.52
N ASN A 511 22.81 -20.40 -32.59
CA ASN A 511 22.01 -19.51 -31.72
C ASN A 511 21.25 -20.29 -30.64
N ASN A 512 21.90 -21.31 -30.07
CA ASN A 512 21.32 -22.23 -29.10
C ASN A 512 21.30 -21.71 -27.64
N SER A 513 21.69 -20.48 -27.46
CA SER A 513 21.61 -19.75 -26.19
C SER A 513 20.74 -18.51 -26.40
N PHE A 514 19.70 -18.37 -25.58
CA PHE A 514 18.74 -17.28 -25.73
C PHE A 514 18.01 -16.99 -24.41
N SER A 515 17.40 -15.82 -24.33
CA SER A 515 16.52 -15.44 -23.24
C SER A 515 15.14 -15.07 -23.78
N ILE A 516 14.09 -15.60 -23.18
CA ILE A 516 12.69 -15.33 -23.50
C ILE A 516 12.15 -14.33 -22.49
N ARG A 517 11.66 -13.17 -22.95
CA ARG A 517 10.97 -12.19 -22.13
C ARG A 517 9.45 -12.33 -22.29
N PHE A 518 8.74 -12.22 -21.20
CA PHE A 518 7.28 -12.32 -21.14
C PHE A 518 6.70 -11.24 -20.24
N VAL A 519 5.41 -10.94 -20.40
CA VAL A 519 4.71 -9.93 -19.61
C VAL A 519 3.29 -10.37 -19.32
N ALA A 520 2.84 -10.19 -18.10
CA ALA A 520 1.44 -10.24 -17.71
C ALA A 520 0.86 -8.83 -17.84
N LEU A 521 -0.22 -8.67 -18.60
CA LEU A 521 -0.86 -7.37 -18.79
C LEU A 521 -1.76 -7.04 -17.60
N SER A 522 -1.14 -6.75 -16.46
CA SER A 522 -1.75 -6.17 -15.27
C SER A 522 -0.92 -4.95 -14.89
N PHE A 523 -1.57 -3.79 -14.87
CA PHE A 523 -0.93 -2.48 -14.75
C PHE A 523 -1.13 -1.82 -13.40
N GLU A 524 -1.91 -2.42 -12.50
CA GLU A 524 -2.17 -1.89 -11.15
C GLU A 524 -0.86 -1.71 -10.36
N ASP A 525 -0.05 -2.76 -10.28
CA ASP A 525 1.31 -2.70 -9.76
C ASP A 525 2.17 -3.77 -10.48
N PRO A 526 2.73 -3.43 -11.66
CA PRO A 526 3.47 -4.39 -12.48
C PRO A 526 4.69 -5.00 -11.77
N GLY A 527 5.26 -4.28 -10.79
CA GLY A 527 6.39 -4.77 -10.00
C GLY A 527 6.03 -5.93 -9.07
N LYS A 528 4.74 -6.10 -8.76
CA LYS A 528 4.24 -7.21 -7.94
C LYS A 528 3.74 -8.41 -8.74
N ASN A 529 3.65 -8.30 -10.07
CA ASN A 529 3.28 -9.43 -10.93
C ASN A 529 4.30 -10.57 -10.75
N ARG A 530 3.80 -11.81 -10.73
CA ARG A 530 4.62 -13.01 -10.59
C ARG A 530 4.50 -13.87 -11.83
N TYR A 531 5.54 -14.64 -12.08
CA TYR A 531 5.62 -15.50 -13.26
C TYR A 531 6.07 -16.91 -12.87
N SER A 532 5.55 -17.89 -13.59
CA SER A 532 6.07 -19.25 -13.52
C SER A 532 6.19 -19.79 -14.93
N TYR A 533 7.30 -20.43 -15.23
CA TYR A 533 7.59 -20.95 -16.58
C TYR A 533 8.25 -22.32 -16.54
N ILE A 534 8.21 -23.00 -17.67
CA ILE A 534 8.88 -24.29 -17.89
C ILE A 534 9.24 -24.44 -19.37
N LEU A 535 10.44 -24.92 -19.64
CA LEU A 535 10.82 -25.39 -20.97
C LEU A 535 10.79 -26.93 -20.98
N ARG A 536 9.73 -27.50 -21.55
CA ARG A 536 9.56 -28.94 -21.64
C ARG A 536 10.70 -29.58 -22.43
N GLY A 537 11.31 -30.61 -21.84
CA GLY A 537 12.51 -31.29 -22.36
C GLY A 537 13.83 -30.78 -21.76
N VAL A 538 13.78 -29.71 -20.93
CA VAL A 538 14.93 -29.14 -20.22
C VAL A 538 14.67 -29.07 -18.73
N ASP A 539 13.61 -28.35 -18.35
CA ASP A 539 13.25 -28.15 -16.95
C ASP A 539 12.48 -29.36 -16.40
N LYS A 540 12.79 -29.77 -15.16
CA LYS A 540 12.11 -30.89 -14.49
C LYS A 540 10.77 -30.48 -13.90
N GLU A 541 10.65 -29.22 -13.44
CA GLU A 541 9.49 -28.65 -12.77
C GLU A 541 9.32 -27.18 -13.13
N TRP A 542 8.17 -26.62 -12.79
CA TRP A 542 7.91 -25.20 -12.99
C TRP A 542 8.85 -24.33 -12.17
N ILE A 543 9.48 -23.37 -12.83
CA ILE A 543 10.36 -22.39 -12.21
C ILE A 543 9.53 -21.17 -11.85
N LEU A 544 9.44 -20.86 -10.55
CA LEU A 544 8.82 -19.63 -10.06
C LEU A 544 9.84 -18.48 -10.19
N ASN A 545 9.47 -17.45 -10.93
CA ASN A 545 10.28 -16.25 -11.09
C ASN A 545 9.59 -15.05 -10.43
N THR A 546 10.16 -14.54 -9.36
CA THR A 546 9.63 -13.44 -8.57
C THR A 546 10.28 -12.10 -8.87
N ASP A 547 11.47 -12.10 -9.48
CA ASP A 547 12.31 -10.91 -9.55
C ASP A 547 12.41 -10.30 -10.95
N ASN A 548 12.11 -11.09 -11.97
CA ASN A 548 12.14 -10.60 -13.35
C ASN A 548 11.13 -11.36 -14.23
N ASN A 549 10.96 -10.89 -15.45
CA ASN A 549 10.06 -11.44 -16.46
C ASN A 549 10.81 -12.08 -17.62
N MET A 550 11.90 -12.81 -17.32
CA MET A 550 12.79 -13.38 -18.33
C MET A 550 13.26 -14.78 -17.93
N ALA A 551 13.22 -15.71 -18.87
CA ALA A 551 13.78 -17.05 -18.76
C ALA A 551 15.03 -17.16 -19.66
N SER A 552 16.13 -17.66 -19.16
CA SER A 552 17.39 -17.77 -19.91
C SER A 552 17.85 -19.22 -20.01
N TYR A 553 18.18 -19.63 -21.21
CA TYR A 553 18.67 -20.96 -21.53
C TYR A 553 19.97 -20.86 -22.31
N THR A 554 20.93 -21.74 -22.02
CA THR A 554 22.23 -21.73 -22.64
C THR A 554 22.59 -23.10 -23.18
N ASN A 555 23.22 -23.11 -24.39
CA ASN A 555 23.78 -24.30 -25.00
C ASN A 555 22.81 -25.49 -25.12
N LEU A 556 21.56 -25.22 -25.57
CA LEU A 556 20.59 -26.28 -25.78
C LEU A 556 20.95 -27.13 -27.01
N PRO A 557 20.79 -28.48 -26.95
CA PRO A 557 20.97 -29.35 -28.10
C PRO A 557 19.95 -29.04 -29.21
N PRO A 558 20.24 -29.38 -30.48
CA PRO A 558 19.23 -29.38 -31.52
C PRO A 558 18.03 -30.26 -31.14
N GLY A 559 16.83 -29.72 -31.33
CA GLY A 559 15.61 -30.40 -30.92
C GLY A 559 14.39 -29.48 -30.94
N GLU A 560 13.24 -30.01 -30.54
CA GLU A 560 11.99 -29.29 -30.38
C GLU A 560 11.66 -29.17 -28.89
N TYR A 561 11.38 -27.96 -28.45
CA TYR A 561 11.06 -27.63 -27.07
C TYR A 561 9.74 -26.87 -27.03
N LEU A 562 8.99 -27.02 -25.93
CA LEU A 562 7.78 -26.25 -25.68
C LEU A 562 8.01 -25.38 -24.46
N PHE A 563 8.08 -24.06 -24.67
CA PHE A 563 8.10 -23.09 -23.61
C PHE A 563 6.66 -22.80 -23.18
N GLU A 564 6.41 -22.90 -21.88
CA GLU A 564 5.12 -22.57 -21.27
C GLU A 564 5.34 -21.53 -20.18
N VAL A 565 4.50 -20.50 -20.15
CA VAL A 565 4.56 -19.46 -19.13
C VAL A 565 3.17 -19.07 -18.66
N ARG A 566 3.05 -18.81 -17.37
CA ARG A 566 1.87 -18.23 -16.74
C ARG A 566 2.26 -17.07 -15.85
N GLY A 567 1.34 -16.13 -15.61
CA GLY A 567 1.56 -14.97 -14.79
C GLY A 567 0.40 -14.72 -13.84
N SER A 568 0.67 -13.93 -12.81
CA SER A 568 -0.35 -13.41 -11.91
C SER A 568 -0.39 -11.89 -11.93
N ASN A 569 -1.48 -11.32 -11.42
CA ASN A 569 -1.57 -9.91 -11.10
C ASN A 569 -0.83 -9.59 -9.77
N ASN A 570 -0.92 -8.33 -9.33
CA ASN A 570 -0.35 -7.82 -8.07
C ASN A 570 -0.86 -8.52 -6.81
N ASP A 571 -2.08 -9.08 -6.84
CA ASP A 571 -2.72 -9.79 -5.72
C ASP A 571 -2.63 -11.32 -5.87
N ARG A 572 -1.68 -11.80 -6.71
CA ARG A 572 -1.38 -13.23 -6.93
C ARG A 572 -2.54 -14.04 -7.52
N GLN A 573 -3.44 -13.39 -8.27
CA GLN A 573 -4.44 -14.11 -9.07
C GLN A 573 -3.76 -14.65 -10.32
N TRP A 574 -3.56 -15.97 -10.36
CA TRP A 574 -2.85 -16.64 -11.45
C TRP A 574 -3.73 -16.89 -12.65
N ASN A 575 -3.17 -16.66 -13.84
CA ASN A 575 -3.77 -17.16 -15.08
C ASN A 575 -3.38 -18.63 -15.26
N GLU A 576 -4.34 -19.53 -15.10
CA GLU A 576 -4.12 -20.98 -15.30
C GLU A 576 -4.00 -21.34 -16.78
N ASN A 577 -4.44 -20.48 -17.68
CA ASN A 577 -4.22 -20.65 -19.12
C ASN A 577 -2.77 -20.26 -19.44
N THR A 578 -1.95 -21.24 -19.76
CA THR A 578 -0.55 -21.02 -20.09
C THR A 578 -0.38 -20.47 -21.51
N THR A 579 0.50 -19.49 -21.67
CA THR A 579 0.99 -19.07 -22.98
C THR A 579 2.08 -20.02 -23.41
N THR A 580 2.00 -20.53 -24.63
CA THR A 580 2.93 -21.52 -25.17
C THR A 580 3.70 -20.97 -26.37
N LEU A 581 4.97 -21.34 -26.49
CA LEU A 581 5.81 -21.04 -27.65
C LEU A 581 6.67 -22.26 -27.99
N LYS A 582 6.53 -22.78 -29.19
CA LYS A 582 7.41 -23.86 -29.68
C LYS A 582 8.76 -23.29 -30.11
N VAL A 583 9.83 -23.76 -29.49
CA VAL A 583 11.21 -23.39 -29.83
C VAL A 583 11.87 -24.57 -30.54
N VAL A 584 12.31 -24.36 -31.76
CA VAL A 584 12.97 -25.39 -32.57
C VAL A 584 14.41 -24.97 -32.81
N ILE A 585 15.38 -25.80 -32.40
CA ILE A 585 16.79 -25.62 -32.68
C ILE A 585 17.18 -26.60 -33.79
N THR A 586 17.52 -26.06 -34.96
CA THR A 586 17.86 -26.89 -36.11
C THR A 586 19.29 -27.46 -35.96
N PRO A 587 19.51 -28.72 -36.35
CA PRO A 587 20.86 -29.30 -36.36
C PRO A 587 21.73 -28.64 -37.43
N PRO A 588 23.05 -28.72 -37.30
CA PRO A 588 23.95 -28.32 -38.39
C PRO A 588 23.71 -29.17 -39.64
N TRP A 589 23.92 -28.56 -40.83
CA TRP A 589 23.60 -29.18 -42.12
C TRP A 589 24.24 -30.57 -42.32
N TRP A 590 25.42 -30.81 -41.72
CA TRP A 590 26.11 -32.12 -41.80
C TRP A 590 25.51 -33.20 -40.88
N ARG A 591 24.55 -32.87 -40.05
CA ARG A 591 23.78 -33.81 -39.22
C ARG A 591 22.30 -33.88 -39.62
N SER A 592 21.89 -33.15 -40.66
CA SER A 592 20.56 -33.29 -41.24
C SER A 592 20.51 -34.57 -42.07
N THR A 593 19.59 -35.47 -41.76
CA THR A 593 19.32 -36.66 -42.58
C THR A 593 18.81 -36.19 -43.94
N PHE A 594 19.61 -36.36 -44.98
CA PHE A 594 19.12 -36.38 -46.36
C PHE A 594 18.43 -37.69 -46.62
#